data_b10f4da45a7490253cf10c8040a62837
#
_entry.id   b10f4da45a7490253cf10c8040a62837
#
_cell.length_a   1.000
_cell.length_b   1.000
_cell.length_c   1.000
_cell.angle_alpha   90.00
_cell.angle_beta   90.00
_cell.angle_gamma   90.00
#
_symmetry.space_group_name_H-M   'P 1'
#
loop_
_entity.id
_entity.type
_entity.pdbx_description
1 polymer ?
#
loop_
_entity_poly.entity_id
_entity_poly.type
_entity_poly.pdbx_seq_one_letter_code
_entity_poly.pdbx_strand_id
1 'polypeptide(L)'
;GLKKISSLRYGENPHQNAGLYVSQKQSNSLTNAEIHQGKELSYNNYLDANTAMNCVMEFDDPACVIVKHVNPCGVAIGVDIKNAYEKSFETDPESAFGGVIAVNASVDKTFATALIENQFVEVLIAPDFSEEALNVLKEKKNIRVISKKIFKKTPLPFLIQAIDGGFLVQEDDWKIVDKDNLEYVTDKKPTNDQIIDLLFAWKVCKYVKSNAIIFAKNQQTIGIGAGQMSRVNSAKIASLKAAAANLDIKDSVMASDGFFPFSDSIEMASDNGISCIIQPGGSIKDDEVIEEANKNNIAMVMTRMRHFRH
;
A
#
# COMPACT_ATOMS: atom_id res chain seq x y z
N GLY A 1 -28.04 10.35 -1.96
CA GLY A 1 -27.70 11.28 -0.87
C GLY A 1 -26.78 10.65 0.16
N LEU A 2 -26.04 11.48 0.88
CA LEU A 2 -25.21 11.06 2.00
C LEU A 2 -25.96 11.33 3.31
N LYS A 3 -25.96 10.37 4.23
CA LYS A 3 -26.54 10.51 5.57
C LYS A 3 -25.41 10.63 6.58
N LYS A 4 -25.40 11.70 7.39
CA LYS A 4 -24.50 11.83 8.54
C LYS A 4 -24.86 10.79 9.61
N ILE A 5 -23.87 10.01 10.04
CA ILE A 5 -24.05 9.01 11.13
C ILE A 5 -23.36 9.42 12.43
N SER A 6 -22.27 10.17 12.35
CA SER A 6 -21.63 10.71 13.56
C SER A 6 -20.89 12.01 13.28
N SER A 7 -20.70 12.82 14.33
CA SER A 7 -19.69 13.88 14.33
C SER A 7 -18.36 13.28 14.78
N LEU A 8 -17.28 13.61 14.09
CA LEU A 8 -15.94 13.24 14.51
C LEU A 8 -15.37 14.32 15.44
N ARG A 9 -14.39 13.94 16.24
CA ARG A 9 -13.77 14.86 17.21
C ARG A 9 -13.22 16.12 16.53
N TYR A 10 -12.61 15.96 15.35
CA TYR A 10 -12.11 17.00 14.42
C TYR A 10 -11.78 16.36 13.08
N GLY A 11 -11.42 17.15 12.07
CA GLY A 11 -10.97 16.69 10.75
C GLY A 11 -9.50 16.24 10.77
N GLU A 12 -8.77 16.53 9.70
CA GLU A 12 -7.32 16.27 9.69
C GLU A 12 -6.61 17.06 10.79
N ASN A 13 -7.07 18.26 11.08
CA ASN A 13 -6.51 19.16 12.08
C ASN A 13 -7.53 19.51 13.17
N PRO A 14 -7.08 19.80 14.42
CA PRO A 14 -7.94 20.03 15.56
C PRO A 14 -8.96 21.16 15.42
N HIS A 15 -8.68 22.16 14.59
CA HIS A 15 -9.58 23.30 14.35
C HIS A 15 -10.66 23.05 13.30
N GLN A 16 -10.63 21.90 12.62
CA GLN A 16 -11.58 21.55 11.55
C GLN A 16 -12.72 20.70 12.09
N ASN A 17 -13.96 21.14 11.90
CA ASN A 17 -15.13 20.30 12.18
C ASN A 17 -15.24 19.18 11.13
N ALA A 18 -15.59 17.97 11.57
CA ALA A 18 -15.75 16.83 10.70
C ALA A 18 -16.92 15.93 11.11
N GLY A 19 -17.39 15.14 10.17
CA GLY A 19 -18.43 14.14 10.39
C GLY A 19 -18.25 12.94 9.46
N LEU A 20 -18.76 11.80 9.93
CA LEU A 20 -18.83 10.59 9.12
C LEU A 20 -20.19 10.52 8.44
N TYR A 21 -20.17 10.33 7.14
CA TYR A 21 -21.36 10.21 6.30
C TYR A 21 -21.36 8.87 5.57
N VAL A 22 -22.51 8.27 5.39
CA VAL A 22 -22.68 7.01 4.66
C VAL A 22 -23.59 7.17 3.46
N SER A 23 -23.30 6.40 2.42
CA SER A 23 -24.22 6.17 1.31
C SER A 23 -25.28 5.14 1.74
N GLN A 24 -26.52 5.33 1.32
CA GLN A 24 -27.70 4.55 1.78
C GLN A 24 -27.68 3.05 1.41
N LYS A 25 -26.68 2.55 0.67
CA LYS A 25 -26.71 1.20 0.06
C LYS A 25 -25.60 0.24 0.47
N GLN A 26 -24.74 0.55 1.43
CA GLN A 26 -23.63 -0.34 1.79
C GLN A 26 -23.83 -0.97 3.17
N SER A 27 -24.12 -2.27 3.20
CA SER A 27 -24.31 -3.05 4.43
C SER A 27 -23.02 -3.60 5.04
N ASN A 28 -21.89 -3.57 4.33
CA ASN A 28 -20.62 -4.12 4.79
C ASN A 28 -19.45 -3.22 4.36
N SER A 29 -19.23 -2.19 5.13
CA SER A 29 -18.24 -1.14 4.87
C SER A 29 -17.45 -0.80 6.14
N LEU A 30 -16.35 -0.07 6.00
CA LEU A 30 -15.58 0.42 7.13
C LEU A 30 -16.43 1.27 8.09
N THR A 31 -17.47 1.95 7.57
CA THR A 31 -18.32 2.84 8.35
C THR A 31 -19.29 2.11 9.29
N ASN A 32 -19.50 0.81 9.09
CA ASN A 32 -20.30 -0.06 9.97
C ASN A 32 -19.56 -1.32 10.41
N ALA A 33 -18.22 -1.25 10.39
CA ALA A 33 -17.36 -2.30 10.95
C ALA A 33 -17.54 -2.41 12.46
N GLU A 34 -17.37 -3.60 13.01
CA GLU A 34 -17.47 -3.86 14.45
C GLU A 34 -16.21 -3.40 15.17
N ILE A 35 -16.37 -2.58 16.19
CA ILE A 35 -15.26 -2.11 17.04
C ILE A 35 -15.25 -2.95 18.32
N HIS A 36 -14.22 -3.78 18.51
CA HIS A 36 -14.05 -4.66 19.66
C HIS A 36 -13.38 -3.95 20.84
N GLN A 37 -12.56 -2.94 20.56
CA GLN A 37 -11.76 -2.24 21.55
C GLN A 37 -11.31 -0.86 21.06
N GLY A 38 -11.03 0.03 22.01
CA GLY A 38 -10.43 1.34 21.81
C GLY A 38 -11.45 2.46 21.73
N LYS A 39 -10.94 3.68 21.55
CA LYS A 39 -11.77 4.89 21.38
C LYS A 39 -12.33 4.94 19.94
N GLU A 40 -13.33 5.80 19.75
CA GLU A 40 -13.85 6.12 18.42
C GLU A 40 -12.71 6.48 17.44
N LEU A 41 -12.91 6.11 16.17
CA LEU A 41 -11.96 6.44 15.10
C LEU A 41 -11.96 7.96 14.84
N SER A 42 -10.77 8.53 14.72
CA SER A 42 -10.60 9.89 14.23
C SER A 42 -10.74 9.93 12.70
N TYR A 43 -10.85 11.14 12.15
CA TYR A 43 -10.84 11.37 10.72
C TYR A 43 -9.61 10.72 10.05
N ASN A 44 -8.42 10.95 10.60
CA ASN A 44 -7.18 10.37 10.09
C ASN A 44 -7.14 8.84 10.23
N ASN A 45 -7.71 8.28 11.32
CA ASN A 45 -7.81 6.82 11.44
C ASN A 45 -8.68 6.22 10.33
N TYR A 46 -9.80 6.87 9.96
CA TYR A 46 -10.62 6.40 8.83
C TYR A 46 -9.88 6.44 7.51
N LEU A 47 -9.09 7.49 7.24
CA LEU A 47 -8.31 7.59 6.01
C LEU A 47 -7.23 6.51 5.92
N ASP A 48 -6.44 6.34 7.00
CA ASP A 48 -5.38 5.33 7.07
C ASP A 48 -5.96 3.91 7.01
N ALA A 49 -7.04 3.66 7.75
CA ALA A 49 -7.76 2.39 7.78
C ALA A 49 -8.32 2.00 6.40
N ASN A 50 -8.92 2.96 5.70
CA ASN A 50 -9.42 2.74 4.35
C ASN A 50 -8.29 2.40 3.37
N THR A 51 -7.14 3.07 3.48
CA THR A 51 -5.98 2.79 2.64
C THR A 51 -5.39 1.41 2.94
N ALA A 52 -5.17 1.08 4.21
CA ALA A 52 -4.62 -0.21 4.62
C ALA A 52 -5.53 -1.38 4.19
N MET A 53 -6.83 -1.25 4.45
CA MET A 53 -7.83 -2.24 4.10
C MET A 53 -7.93 -2.45 2.58
N ASN A 54 -8.00 -1.37 1.79
CA ASN A 54 -8.10 -1.50 0.34
C ASN A 54 -6.83 -2.08 -0.27
N CYS A 55 -5.66 -1.76 0.25
CA CYS A 55 -4.39 -2.32 -0.21
C CYS A 55 -4.29 -3.82 0.11
N VAL A 56 -4.61 -4.24 1.35
CA VAL A 56 -4.50 -5.64 1.73
C VAL A 56 -5.48 -6.54 0.98
N MET A 57 -6.63 -5.99 0.57
CA MET A 57 -7.63 -6.72 -0.25
C MET A 57 -7.20 -6.95 -1.71
N GLU A 58 -6.06 -6.44 -2.17
CA GLU A 58 -5.50 -6.80 -3.48
C GLU A 58 -4.81 -8.18 -3.47
N PHE A 59 -4.63 -8.80 -2.30
CA PHE A 59 -3.91 -10.05 -2.12
C PHE A 59 -4.84 -11.16 -1.67
N ASP A 60 -4.73 -12.33 -2.31
CA ASP A 60 -5.49 -13.53 -1.94
C ASP A 60 -4.76 -14.35 -0.86
N ASP A 61 -3.41 -14.38 -0.90
CA ASP A 61 -2.57 -15.03 0.09
C ASP A 61 -2.49 -14.20 1.39
N PRO A 62 -2.09 -14.82 2.54
CA PRO A 62 -1.96 -14.12 3.81
C PRO A 62 -1.06 -12.88 3.68
N ALA A 63 -1.63 -11.70 3.90
CA ALA A 63 -0.97 -10.42 3.68
C ALA A 63 -1.14 -9.47 4.86
N CYS A 64 -0.17 -8.58 5.03
CA CYS A 64 -0.20 -7.48 5.97
C CYS A 64 0.19 -6.17 5.29
N VAL A 65 -0.53 -5.11 5.60
CA VAL A 65 -0.27 -3.74 5.15
C VAL A 65 -0.21 -2.82 6.36
N ILE A 66 0.89 -2.10 6.49
CA ILE A 66 1.10 -1.06 7.50
C ILE A 66 1.02 0.30 6.81
N VAL A 67 0.15 1.17 7.30
CA VAL A 67 -0.09 2.50 6.73
C VAL A 67 0.24 3.58 7.75
N LYS A 68 0.89 4.62 7.27
CA LYS A 68 1.13 5.87 8.00
C LYS A 68 0.85 7.06 7.09
N HIS A 69 -0.01 7.98 7.54
CA HIS A 69 -0.40 9.18 6.76
C HIS A 69 -0.86 8.86 5.33
N VAL A 70 -1.79 7.89 5.24
CA VAL A 70 -2.43 7.45 3.98
C VAL A 70 -1.46 6.78 2.98
N ASN A 71 -0.22 6.51 3.38
CA ASN A 71 0.75 5.77 2.57
C ASN A 71 1.09 4.43 3.21
N PRO A 72 1.10 3.32 2.47
CA PRO A 72 1.78 2.12 2.89
C PRO A 72 3.25 2.42 3.20
N CYS A 73 3.72 2.00 4.37
CA CYS A 73 5.14 2.04 4.74
C CYS A 73 5.77 0.64 4.84
N GLY A 74 4.94 -0.40 4.86
CA GLY A 74 5.37 -1.78 4.79
C GLY A 74 4.22 -2.67 4.32
N VAL A 75 4.50 -3.54 3.34
CA VAL A 75 3.55 -4.51 2.78
C VAL A 75 4.27 -5.82 2.53
N ALA A 76 3.66 -6.93 2.92
CA ALA A 76 4.18 -8.25 2.59
C ALA A 76 3.09 -9.32 2.51
N ILE A 77 3.41 -10.36 1.76
CA ILE A 77 2.73 -11.67 1.78
C ILE A 77 3.62 -12.62 2.57
N GLY A 78 3.00 -13.48 3.36
CA GLY A 78 3.68 -14.49 4.19
C GLY A 78 3.02 -15.86 4.11
N VAL A 79 3.64 -16.84 4.75
CA VAL A 79 3.06 -18.19 4.90
C VAL A 79 1.82 -18.16 5.81
N ASP A 80 1.78 -17.17 6.70
CA ASP A 80 0.64 -16.79 7.54
C ASP A 80 0.67 -15.28 7.80
N ILE A 81 -0.35 -14.72 8.45
CA ILE A 81 -0.43 -13.27 8.69
C ILE A 81 0.62 -12.78 9.69
N LYS A 82 1.11 -13.63 10.62
CA LYS A 82 2.19 -13.26 11.53
C LYS A 82 3.50 -13.04 10.76
N ASN A 83 3.86 -13.97 9.89
CA ASN A 83 5.02 -13.84 9.01
C ASN A 83 4.87 -12.64 8.05
N ALA A 84 3.68 -12.45 7.46
CA ALA A 84 3.39 -11.27 6.64
C ALA A 84 3.59 -9.96 7.42
N TYR A 85 3.13 -9.90 8.68
CA TYR A 85 3.33 -8.74 9.55
C TYR A 85 4.80 -8.48 9.86
N GLU A 86 5.55 -9.51 10.26
CA GLU A 86 6.99 -9.39 10.56
C GLU A 86 7.76 -8.83 9.36
N LYS A 87 7.55 -9.39 8.16
CA LYS A 87 8.13 -8.88 6.91
C LYS A 87 7.69 -7.44 6.58
N SER A 88 6.41 -7.11 6.78
CA SER A 88 5.91 -5.74 6.55
C SER A 88 6.54 -4.73 7.51
N PHE A 89 6.69 -5.11 8.77
CA PHE A 89 7.31 -4.27 9.79
C PHE A 89 8.79 -4.00 9.50
N GLU A 90 9.52 -5.01 9.00
CA GLU A 90 10.94 -4.88 8.62
C GLU A 90 11.18 -3.82 7.53
N THR A 91 10.20 -3.52 6.68
CA THR A 91 10.36 -2.54 5.59
C THR A 91 10.70 -1.13 6.09
N ASP A 92 10.01 -0.67 7.13
CA ASP A 92 10.23 0.67 7.72
C ASP A 92 9.73 0.68 9.17
N PRO A 93 10.50 0.11 10.11
CA PRO A 93 10.09 0.02 11.51
C PRO A 93 9.84 1.38 12.17
N GLU A 94 10.57 2.41 11.74
CA GLU A 94 10.41 3.77 12.27
C GLU A 94 9.04 4.35 11.90
N SER A 95 8.65 4.28 10.62
CA SER A 95 7.35 4.78 10.16
C SER A 95 6.18 3.91 10.64
N ALA A 96 6.40 2.61 10.86
CA ALA A 96 5.38 1.68 11.34
C ALA A 96 4.89 2.00 12.76
N PHE A 97 5.71 2.66 13.58
CA PHE A 97 5.32 3.03 14.94
C PHE A 97 4.09 3.96 14.96
N GLY A 98 3.04 3.55 15.65
CA GLY A 98 1.75 4.26 15.67
C GLY A 98 1.01 4.23 14.33
N GLY A 99 1.29 3.25 13.50
CA GLY A 99 0.62 3.03 12.22
C GLY A 99 -0.73 2.35 12.37
N VAL A 100 -1.42 2.25 11.24
CA VAL A 100 -2.64 1.48 11.05
C VAL A 100 -2.30 0.21 10.28
N ILE A 101 -2.73 -0.93 10.81
CA ILE A 101 -2.42 -2.25 10.25
C ILE A 101 -3.69 -2.92 9.77
N ALA A 102 -3.65 -3.47 8.56
CA ALA A 102 -4.68 -4.35 8.04
C ALA A 102 -4.08 -5.71 7.62
N VAL A 103 -4.78 -6.78 7.98
CA VAL A 103 -4.50 -8.15 7.54
C VAL A 103 -5.74 -8.75 6.88
N ASN A 104 -5.55 -9.68 5.93
CA ASN A 104 -6.65 -10.26 5.16
C ASN A 104 -7.14 -11.64 5.65
N ALA A 105 -6.65 -12.09 6.81
CA ALA A 105 -7.12 -13.32 7.45
C ALA A 105 -7.42 -13.09 8.94
N SER A 106 -8.05 -14.08 9.58
CA SER A 106 -8.43 -14.01 11.01
C SER A 106 -7.19 -13.90 11.90
N VAL A 107 -7.25 -13.00 12.88
CA VAL A 107 -6.17 -12.75 13.84
C VAL A 107 -6.25 -13.76 14.98
N ASP A 108 -5.18 -14.49 15.18
CA ASP A 108 -4.99 -15.43 16.29
C ASP A 108 -4.15 -14.83 17.42
N LYS A 109 -4.00 -15.62 18.51
CA LYS A 109 -3.19 -15.26 19.67
C LYS A 109 -1.73 -14.98 19.28
N THR A 110 -1.15 -15.76 18.38
CA THR A 110 0.28 -15.67 18.04
C THR A 110 0.60 -14.38 17.32
N PHE A 111 -0.25 -13.99 16.37
CA PHE A 111 -0.17 -12.67 15.71
C PHE A 111 -0.35 -11.53 16.73
N ALA A 112 -1.42 -11.59 17.55
CA ALA A 112 -1.72 -10.54 18.50
C ALA A 112 -0.56 -10.30 19.49
N THR A 113 0.07 -11.38 19.98
CA THR A 113 1.25 -11.31 20.85
C THR A 113 2.41 -10.64 20.17
N ALA A 114 2.79 -11.11 18.96
CA ALA A 114 3.88 -10.51 18.19
C ALA A 114 3.65 -9.02 17.91
N LEU A 115 2.41 -8.63 17.60
CA LEU A 115 2.06 -7.24 17.33
C LEU A 115 2.31 -6.33 18.53
N ILE A 116 1.78 -6.69 19.72
CA ILE A 116 1.86 -5.83 20.91
C ILE A 116 3.25 -5.79 21.55
N GLU A 117 4.09 -6.80 21.28
CA GLU A 117 5.50 -6.85 21.69
C GLU A 117 6.39 -5.99 20.81
N ASN A 118 6.12 -5.93 19.49
CA ASN A 118 6.99 -5.26 18.52
C ASN A 118 6.78 -3.75 18.45
N GLN A 119 5.52 -3.27 18.51
CA GLN A 119 5.26 -1.85 18.30
C GLN A 119 3.97 -1.34 18.93
N PHE A 120 3.89 -0.01 19.07
CA PHE A 120 2.61 0.67 19.28
C PHE A 120 1.83 0.75 17.97
N VAL A 121 0.55 0.37 18.01
CA VAL A 121 -0.39 0.38 16.87
C VAL A 121 -1.59 1.25 17.22
N GLU A 122 -2.02 2.12 16.32
CA GLU A 122 -3.22 2.92 16.53
C GLU A 122 -4.50 2.16 16.19
N VAL A 123 -4.51 1.45 15.06
CA VAL A 123 -5.67 0.69 14.58
C VAL A 123 -5.21 -0.64 14.00
N LEU A 124 -5.86 -1.72 14.38
CA LEU A 124 -5.74 -3.04 13.77
C LEU A 124 -7.07 -3.43 13.14
N ILE A 125 -7.01 -3.80 11.84
CA ILE A 125 -8.19 -4.20 11.06
C ILE A 125 -7.98 -5.60 10.51
N ALA A 126 -8.97 -6.47 10.68
CA ALA A 126 -8.97 -7.83 10.16
C ALA A 126 -10.39 -8.27 9.78
N PRO A 127 -10.53 -9.38 9.03
CA PRO A 127 -11.84 -10.00 8.83
C PRO A 127 -12.50 -10.46 10.12
N ASP A 128 -11.69 -11.01 11.05
CA ASP A 128 -12.14 -11.60 12.30
C ASP A 128 -11.00 -11.71 13.32
N PHE A 129 -11.32 -11.99 14.59
CA PHE A 129 -10.39 -12.17 15.71
C PHE A 129 -10.82 -13.35 16.55
N SER A 130 -9.86 -14.20 16.97
CA SER A 130 -10.14 -15.21 18.00
C SER A 130 -10.32 -14.55 19.37
N GLU A 131 -11.03 -15.24 20.30
CA GLU A 131 -11.18 -14.75 21.69
C GLU A 131 -9.83 -14.55 22.37
N GLU A 132 -8.89 -15.47 22.14
CA GLU A 132 -7.54 -15.40 22.69
C GLU A 132 -6.79 -14.18 22.17
N ALA A 133 -6.93 -13.86 20.88
CA ALA A 133 -6.34 -12.66 20.28
C ALA A 133 -6.90 -11.39 20.91
N LEU A 134 -8.24 -11.31 21.04
CA LEU A 134 -8.88 -10.17 21.70
C LEU A 134 -8.42 -10.02 23.15
N ASN A 135 -8.22 -11.11 23.88
CA ASN A 135 -7.74 -11.05 25.25
C ASN A 135 -6.30 -10.52 25.34
N VAL A 136 -5.41 -10.91 24.43
CA VAL A 136 -4.05 -10.34 24.34
C VAL A 136 -4.10 -8.85 24.00
N LEU A 137 -4.90 -8.45 23.01
CA LEU A 137 -5.01 -7.05 22.58
C LEU A 137 -5.55 -6.12 23.69
N LYS A 138 -6.35 -6.64 24.65
CA LYS A 138 -6.84 -5.88 25.82
C LYS A 138 -5.73 -5.36 26.73
N GLU A 139 -4.53 -5.94 26.68
CA GLU A 139 -3.37 -5.45 27.42
C GLU A 139 -2.94 -4.04 26.95
N LYS A 140 -3.23 -3.71 25.69
CA LYS A 140 -2.93 -2.40 25.06
C LYS A 140 -4.24 -1.65 24.77
N LYS A 141 -4.91 -1.13 25.78
CA LYS A 141 -6.24 -0.49 25.73
C LYS A 141 -6.40 0.62 24.69
N ASN A 142 -5.31 1.22 24.23
CA ASN A 142 -5.32 2.33 23.27
C ASN A 142 -5.40 1.86 21.80
N ILE A 143 -5.15 0.58 21.51
CA ILE A 143 -5.31 0.04 20.15
C ILE A 143 -6.80 -0.01 19.83
N ARG A 144 -7.18 0.48 18.67
CA ARG A 144 -8.51 0.31 18.10
C ARG A 144 -8.55 -0.99 17.31
N VAL A 145 -9.34 -1.93 17.76
CA VAL A 145 -9.46 -3.27 17.15
C VAL A 145 -10.79 -3.35 16.42
N ILE A 146 -10.73 -3.59 15.09
CA ILE A 146 -11.88 -3.47 14.21
C ILE A 146 -11.98 -4.73 13.33
N SER A 147 -13.16 -5.36 13.31
CA SER A 147 -13.46 -6.40 12.33
C SER A 147 -14.45 -5.95 11.27
N LYS A 148 -14.17 -6.41 10.04
CA LYS A 148 -15.07 -6.28 8.90
C LYS A 148 -15.19 -7.65 8.21
N LYS A 149 -16.30 -8.36 8.46
CA LYS A 149 -16.49 -9.77 8.10
C LYS A 149 -16.25 -10.15 6.63
N ILE A 150 -16.47 -9.24 5.68
CA ILE A 150 -16.21 -9.49 4.27
C ILE A 150 -15.04 -8.61 3.82
N PHE A 151 -13.89 -9.23 3.62
CA PHE A 151 -12.67 -8.62 3.13
C PHE A 151 -12.55 -8.85 1.61
N LYS A 152 -13.55 -8.37 0.88
CA LYS A 152 -13.54 -8.38 -0.58
C LYS A 152 -13.63 -6.97 -1.11
N LYS A 153 -12.77 -6.63 -2.05
CA LYS A 153 -12.77 -5.34 -2.72
C LYS A 153 -14.06 -5.14 -3.50
N THR A 154 -14.70 -4.01 -3.27
CA THR A 154 -15.86 -3.56 -4.03
C THR A 154 -15.56 -2.14 -4.50
N PRO A 155 -15.56 -1.87 -5.82
CA PRO A 155 -15.31 -0.54 -6.35
C PRO A 155 -16.28 0.48 -5.74
N LEU A 156 -15.75 1.65 -5.39
CA LEU A 156 -16.59 2.78 -5.06
C LEU A 156 -17.27 3.28 -6.35
N PRO A 157 -18.51 3.75 -6.29
CA PRO A 157 -19.19 4.23 -7.50
C PRO A 157 -18.49 5.45 -8.10
N PHE A 158 -17.88 6.29 -7.27
CA PHE A 158 -17.11 7.47 -7.68
C PHE A 158 -16.34 8.05 -6.50
N LEU A 159 -15.26 8.78 -6.82
CA LEU A 159 -14.50 9.60 -5.90
C LEU A 159 -14.82 11.07 -6.14
N ILE A 160 -14.89 11.85 -5.07
CA ILE A 160 -15.23 13.29 -5.13
C ILE A 160 -14.09 14.09 -4.51
N GLN A 161 -13.58 15.06 -5.27
CA GLN A 161 -12.57 16.02 -4.83
C GLN A 161 -13.18 17.42 -4.86
N ALA A 162 -13.17 18.14 -3.76
CA ALA A 162 -13.59 19.53 -3.72
C ALA A 162 -12.59 20.44 -4.43
N ILE A 163 -13.12 21.38 -5.23
CA ILE A 163 -12.33 22.47 -5.84
C ILE A 163 -13.06 23.78 -5.60
N ASP A 164 -12.41 24.92 -5.90
CA ASP A 164 -13.07 26.21 -5.81
C ASP A 164 -14.32 26.26 -6.71
N GLY A 165 -15.47 26.55 -6.10
CA GLY A 165 -16.75 26.64 -6.77
C GLY A 165 -17.40 25.31 -7.17
N GLY A 166 -16.81 24.12 -6.84
CA GLY A 166 -17.42 22.86 -7.27
C GLY A 166 -16.70 21.60 -6.82
N PHE A 167 -16.90 20.52 -7.57
CA PHE A 167 -16.33 19.21 -7.31
C PHE A 167 -15.85 18.55 -8.60
N LEU A 168 -14.70 17.89 -8.52
CA LEU A 168 -14.29 16.90 -9.51
C LEU A 168 -14.83 15.54 -9.09
N VAL A 169 -15.38 14.79 -10.04
CA VAL A 169 -15.93 13.45 -9.81
C VAL A 169 -15.28 12.50 -10.81
N GLN A 170 -14.77 11.39 -10.33
CA GLN A 170 -14.16 10.34 -11.16
C GLN A 170 -14.57 8.95 -10.66
N GLU A 171 -14.43 7.96 -11.52
CA GLU A 171 -14.56 6.55 -11.11
C GLU A 171 -13.42 6.15 -10.18
N ASP A 172 -13.67 5.11 -9.36
CA ASP A 172 -12.62 4.48 -8.54
C ASP A 172 -11.60 3.77 -9.44
N ASP A 173 -10.33 3.87 -9.08
CA ASP A 173 -9.24 3.13 -9.74
C ASP A 173 -9.20 1.69 -9.20
N TRP A 174 -10.16 0.87 -9.62
CA TRP A 174 -10.31 -0.51 -9.13
C TRP A 174 -9.61 -1.57 -9.99
N LYS A 175 -9.29 -1.25 -11.26
CA LYS A 175 -8.62 -2.18 -12.18
C LYS A 175 -7.17 -2.39 -11.75
N ILE A 176 -6.66 -3.57 -12.06
CA ILE A 176 -5.24 -3.92 -11.94
C ILE A 176 -4.86 -4.83 -13.11
N VAL A 177 -3.64 -4.71 -13.61
CA VAL A 177 -3.11 -5.57 -14.65
C VAL A 177 -2.79 -6.96 -14.09
N ASP A 178 -3.03 -8.00 -14.87
CA ASP A 178 -2.55 -9.36 -14.62
C ASP A 178 -1.34 -9.70 -15.52
N LYS A 179 -0.74 -10.86 -15.28
CA LYS A 179 0.49 -11.28 -16.00
C LYS A 179 0.30 -11.43 -17.51
N ASP A 180 -0.92 -11.78 -17.96
CA ASP A 180 -1.20 -12.07 -19.37
C ASP A 180 -1.32 -10.76 -20.18
N ASN A 181 -1.51 -9.62 -19.52
CA ASN A 181 -1.61 -8.28 -20.10
C ASN A 181 -0.32 -7.45 -19.96
N LEU A 182 0.78 -8.06 -19.52
CA LEU A 182 2.08 -7.38 -19.46
C LEU A 182 2.76 -7.38 -20.82
N GLU A 183 3.30 -6.22 -21.24
CA GLU A 183 4.15 -6.11 -22.40
C GLU A 183 5.63 -6.26 -22.00
N TYR A 184 6.32 -7.25 -22.55
CA TYR A 184 7.74 -7.52 -22.30
C TYR A 184 8.59 -6.76 -23.31
N VAL A 185 9.11 -5.59 -22.94
CA VAL A 185 9.69 -4.61 -23.90
C VAL A 185 11.22 -4.70 -24.03
N THR A 186 11.93 -5.38 -23.11
CA THR A 186 13.40 -5.53 -23.16
C THR A 186 13.83 -6.89 -23.72
N ASP A 187 15.11 -7.01 -24.11
CA ASP A 187 15.73 -8.26 -24.57
C ASP A 187 15.72 -9.31 -23.47
N LYS A 188 16.22 -8.93 -22.27
CA LYS A 188 16.11 -9.75 -21.07
C LYS A 188 14.65 -9.82 -20.62
N LYS A 189 14.19 -11.02 -20.33
CA LYS A 189 12.83 -11.24 -19.82
C LYS A 189 12.90 -11.52 -18.32
N PRO A 190 11.90 -11.09 -17.53
CA PRO A 190 11.82 -11.45 -16.12
C PRO A 190 11.60 -12.95 -15.92
N THR A 191 12.12 -13.50 -14.85
CA THR A 191 11.80 -14.85 -14.38
C THR A 191 10.38 -14.90 -13.82
N ASN A 192 9.85 -16.11 -13.58
CA ASN A 192 8.52 -16.25 -12.96
C ASN A 192 8.45 -15.61 -11.57
N ASP A 193 9.50 -15.75 -10.74
CA ASP A 193 9.56 -15.16 -9.42
C ASP A 193 9.60 -13.61 -9.50
N GLN A 194 10.34 -13.07 -10.47
CA GLN A 194 10.35 -11.63 -10.72
C GLN A 194 8.99 -11.12 -11.20
N ILE A 195 8.23 -11.88 -11.99
CA ILE A 195 6.87 -11.50 -12.40
C ILE A 195 5.94 -11.44 -11.18
N ILE A 196 6.05 -12.40 -10.26
CA ILE A 196 5.28 -12.41 -9.00
C ILE A 196 5.60 -11.15 -8.18
N ASP A 197 6.89 -10.84 -8.01
CA ASP A 197 7.34 -9.65 -7.27
C ASP A 197 6.95 -8.34 -7.98
N LEU A 198 7.01 -8.28 -9.32
CA LEU A 198 6.57 -7.12 -10.10
C LEU A 198 5.08 -6.84 -9.91
N LEU A 199 4.23 -7.88 -10.00
CA LEU A 199 2.79 -7.74 -9.81
C LEU A 199 2.44 -7.40 -8.36
N PHE A 200 3.17 -7.95 -7.39
CA PHE A 200 3.07 -7.55 -5.98
C PHE A 200 3.41 -6.07 -5.81
N ALA A 201 4.58 -5.62 -6.28
CA ALA A 201 5.01 -4.23 -6.19
C ALA A 201 4.05 -3.28 -6.93
N TRP A 202 3.48 -3.70 -8.07
CA TRP A 202 2.50 -2.95 -8.83
C TRP A 202 1.20 -2.71 -8.05
N LYS A 203 0.69 -3.74 -7.38
CA LYS A 203 -0.47 -3.63 -6.47
C LYS A 203 -0.21 -2.66 -5.32
N VAL A 204 0.97 -2.72 -4.70
CA VAL A 204 1.36 -1.76 -3.65
C VAL A 204 1.46 -0.34 -4.20
N CYS A 205 2.09 -0.16 -5.36
CA CYS A 205 2.33 1.13 -6.00
C CYS A 205 1.04 1.94 -6.18
N LYS A 206 -0.06 1.28 -6.51
CA LYS A 206 -1.40 1.85 -6.65
C LYS A 206 -1.90 2.59 -5.39
N TYR A 207 -1.42 2.21 -4.20
CA TYR A 207 -1.84 2.78 -2.91
C TYR A 207 -0.85 3.80 -2.34
N VAL A 208 0.27 4.02 -3.00
CA VAL A 208 1.29 4.99 -2.60
C VAL A 208 1.10 6.30 -3.35
N LYS A 209 1.21 7.42 -2.64
CA LYS A 209 1.04 8.75 -3.26
C LYS A 209 2.11 9.03 -4.30
N SER A 210 1.67 9.59 -5.43
CA SER A 210 2.50 9.95 -6.58
C SER A 210 3.50 11.08 -6.26
N ASN A 211 4.71 11.07 -6.85
CA ASN A 211 5.23 9.96 -7.63
C ASN A 211 5.62 8.82 -6.68
N ALA A 212 5.24 7.59 -7.04
CA ALA A 212 5.49 6.41 -6.22
C ALA A 212 6.56 5.50 -6.88
N ILE A 213 7.54 5.07 -6.07
CA ILE A 213 8.52 4.04 -6.41
C ILE A 213 8.54 2.99 -5.31
N ILE A 214 8.38 1.73 -5.69
CA ILE A 214 8.37 0.58 -4.79
C ILE A 214 9.51 -0.35 -5.17
N PHE A 215 10.40 -0.69 -4.24
CA PHE A 215 11.30 -1.81 -4.36
C PHE A 215 10.70 -3.01 -3.62
N ALA A 216 10.70 -4.18 -4.27
CA ALA A 216 10.15 -5.40 -3.69
C ALA A 216 11.00 -6.62 -4.03
N LYS A 217 10.98 -7.62 -3.12
CA LYS A 217 11.64 -8.90 -3.28
C LYS A 217 10.93 -9.94 -2.42
N ASN A 218 10.71 -11.13 -2.95
CA ASN A 218 10.02 -12.23 -2.24
C ASN A 218 8.66 -11.79 -1.66
N GLN A 219 7.89 -11.03 -2.44
CA GLN A 219 6.58 -10.48 -2.06
C GLN A 219 6.62 -9.67 -0.73
N GLN A 220 7.70 -8.94 -0.53
CA GLN A 220 7.91 -7.99 0.56
C GLN A 220 8.40 -6.67 -0.03
N THR A 221 7.88 -5.56 0.44
CA THR A 221 8.44 -4.24 0.13
C THR A 221 9.81 -4.11 0.80
N ILE A 222 10.79 -3.68 0.01
CA ILE A 222 12.16 -3.43 0.50
C ILE A 222 12.37 -1.94 0.76
N GLY A 223 11.74 -1.10 -0.05
CA GLY A 223 11.76 0.35 0.10
C GLY A 223 10.61 1.01 -0.61
N ILE A 224 10.05 2.05 -0.01
CA ILE A 224 8.90 2.79 -0.53
C ILE A 224 9.26 4.27 -0.56
N GLY A 225 9.21 4.87 -1.76
CA GLY A 225 9.31 6.30 -1.98
C GLY A 225 7.98 6.87 -2.44
N ALA A 226 7.42 7.80 -1.67
CA ALA A 226 6.07 8.32 -1.85
C ALA A 226 6.05 9.84 -1.96
N GLY A 227 5.11 10.36 -2.76
CA GLY A 227 4.68 11.76 -2.70
C GLY A 227 5.73 12.79 -3.13
N GLN A 228 6.68 12.42 -3.99
CA GLN A 228 7.71 13.35 -4.47
C GLN A 228 7.35 13.93 -5.84
N MET A 229 7.75 15.18 -6.08
CA MET A 229 7.58 15.83 -7.38
C MET A 229 8.45 15.20 -8.47
N SER A 230 9.51 14.49 -8.12
CA SER A 230 10.41 13.77 -9.03
C SER A 230 10.47 12.29 -8.69
N ARG A 231 10.36 11.40 -9.71
CA ARG A 231 10.52 9.94 -9.55
C ARG A 231 11.89 9.54 -9.03
N VAL A 232 12.92 10.21 -9.50
CA VAL A 232 14.30 9.99 -9.03
C VAL A 232 14.40 10.25 -7.52
N ASN A 233 13.72 11.27 -7.00
CA ASN A 233 13.70 11.54 -5.56
C ASN A 233 12.93 10.45 -4.78
N SER A 234 11.80 9.97 -5.32
CA SER A 234 11.07 8.84 -4.72
C SER A 234 11.96 7.60 -4.65
N ALA A 235 12.70 7.31 -5.71
CA ALA A 235 13.63 6.17 -5.74
C ALA A 235 14.78 6.34 -4.73
N LYS A 236 15.36 7.54 -4.62
CA LYS A 236 16.39 7.84 -3.59
C LYS A 236 15.86 7.64 -2.18
N ILE A 237 14.61 8.09 -1.91
CA ILE A 237 13.97 7.90 -0.61
C ILE A 237 13.75 6.40 -0.33
N ALA A 238 13.27 5.63 -1.32
CA ALA A 238 13.12 4.18 -1.19
C ALA A 238 14.45 3.50 -0.84
N SER A 239 15.56 3.89 -1.52
CA SER A 239 16.90 3.38 -1.25
C SER A 239 17.39 3.74 0.17
N LEU A 240 17.19 5.00 0.59
CA LEU A 240 17.57 5.45 1.94
C LEU A 240 16.82 4.69 3.03
N LYS A 241 15.52 4.44 2.85
CA LYS A 241 14.71 3.69 3.81
C LYS A 241 15.12 2.22 3.87
N ALA A 242 15.37 1.58 2.73
CA ALA A 242 15.89 0.22 2.69
C ALA A 242 17.22 0.10 3.44
N ALA A 243 18.15 1.04 3.20
CA ALA A 243 19.43 1.07 3.90
C ALA A 243 19.28 1.27 5.42
N ALA A 244 18.37 2.17 5.85
CA ALA A 244 18.08 2.40 7.27
C ALA A 244 17.49 1.17 7.96
N ALA A 245 16.69 0.36 7.22
CA ALA A 245 16.13 -0.90 7.68
C ALA A 245 17.08 -2.09 7.55
N ASN A 246 18.31 -1.90 7.04
CA ASN A 246 19.30 -2.95 6.72
C ASN A 246 18.75 -3.99 5.71
N LEU A 247 17.88 -3.58 4.80
CA LEU A 247 17.37 -4.43 3.74
C LEU A 247 18.21 -4.27 2.47
N ASP A 248 18.54 -5.41 1.85
CA ASP A 248 19.33 -5.42 0.61
C ASP A 248 18.42 -5.22 -0.61
N ILE A 249 18.67 -4.13 -1.34
CA ILE A 249 17.95 -3.79 -2.58
C ILE A 249 18.41 -4.65 -3.76
N LYS A 250 19.63 -5.19 -3.71
CA LYS A 250 20.20 -5.96 -4.82
C LYS A 250 19.28 -7.11 -5.22
N ASP A 251 19.11 -7.29 -6.52
CA ASP A 251 18.22 -8.27 -7.16
C ASP A 251 16.72 -8.09 -6.86
N SER A 252 16.32 -6.95 -6.25
CA SER A 252 14.90 -6.61 -6.12
C SER A 252 14.30 -6.14 -7.44
N VAL A 253 12.97 -6.05 -7.49
CA VAL A 253 12.24 -5.44 -8.59
C VAL A 253 11.83 -4.01 -8.21
N MET A 254 11.58 -3.18 -9.23
CA MET A 254 11.09 -1.80 -9.07
C MET A 254 9.75 -1.60 -9.78
N ALA A 255 8.76 -1.04 -9.07
CA ALA A 255 7.51 -0.56 -9.66
C ALA A 255 7.45 0.97 -9.62
N SER A 256 6.91 1.57 -10.71
CA SER A 256 6.65 3.00 -10.82
C SER A 256 5.20 3.26 -11.22
N ASP A 257 4.49 4.13 -10.51
CA ASP A 257 3.07 4.50 -10.75
C ASP A 257 2.82 5.21 -12.10
N GLY A 258 3.85 5.74 -12.71
CA GLY A 258 3.84 6.42 -14.01
C GLY A 258 5.08 6.10 -14.83
N PHE A 259 5.09 6.52 -16.10
CA PHE A 259 6.19 6.30 -17.01
C PHE A 259 7.47 7.06 -16.58
N PHE A 260 8.63 6.57 -17.04
CA PHE A 260 9.89 7.29 -16.89
C PHE A 260 10.06 8.31 -18.02
N PRO A 261 10.21 9.60 -17.67
CA PRO A 261 10.36 10.64 -18.69
C PRO A 261 11.77 10.66 -19.31
N PHE A 262 12.78 10.06 -18.64
CA PHE A 262 14.19 10.02 -19.04
C PHE A 262 14.85 8.73 -18.55
N SER A 263 16.04 8.42 -19.07
CA SER A 263 16.83 7.22 -18.72
C SER A 263 17.47 7.26 -17.34
N ASP A 264 17.59 8.44 -16.70
CA ASP A 264 18.21 8.63 -15.38
C ASP A 264 17.63 7.73 -14.28
N SER A 265 16.34 7.42 -14.37
CA SER A 265 15.69 6.46 -13.46
C SER A 265 16.17 5.02 -13.67
N ILE A 266 16.56 4.65 -14.88
CA ILE A 266 17.10 3.33 -15.21
C ILE A 266 18.56 3.21 -14.74
N GLU A 267 19.37 4.26 -14.95
CA GLU A 267 20.73 4.36 -14.43
C GLU A 267 20.73 4.20 -12.91
N MET A 268 19.86 4.93 -12.20
CA MET A 268 19.70 4.81 -10.75
C MET A 268 19.23 3.40 -10.33
N ALA A 269 18.33 2.76 -11.08
CA ALA A 269 17.90 1.39 -10.81
C ALA A 269 19.08 0.42 -10.97
N SER A 270 19.90 0.58 -12.01
CA SER A 270 21.12 -0.19 -12.23
C SER A 270 22.12 -0.03 -11.09
N ASP A 271 22.39 1.21 -10.66
CA ASP A 271 23.32 1.52 -9.56
C ASP A 271 22.89 0.89 -8.24
N ASN A 272 21.59 0.73 -8.04
CA ASN A 272 21.03 0.04 -6.86
C ASN A 272 20.91 -1.49 -7.03
N GLY A 273 21.30 -2.04 -8.17
CA GLY A 273 21.24 -3.48 -8.44
C GLY A 273 19.82 -4.01 -8.66
N ILE A 274 18.88 -3.15 -9.10
CA ILE A 274 17.53 -3.56 -9.50
C ILE A 274 17.61 -4.49 -10.71
N SER A 275 16.93 -5.62 -10.62
CA SER A 275 16.98 -6.66 -11.65
C SER A 275 15.88 -6.57 -12.70
N CYS A 276 14.74 -5.97 -12.33
CA CYS A 276 13.56 -5.92 -13.18
C CYS A 276 12.65 -4.72 -12.81
N ILE A 277 11.94 -4.18 -13.82
CA ILE A 277 11.11 -2.97 -13.69
C ILE A 277 9.71 -3.21 -14.25
N ILE A 278 8.69 -2.69 -13.56
CA ILE A 278 7.31 -2.56 -14.05
C ILE A 278 6.89 -1.10 -14.02
N GLN A 279 6.34 -0.61 -15.15
CA GLN A 279 5.87 0.76 -15.31
C GLN A 279 4.79 0.82 -16.41
N PRO A 280 3.99 1.90 -16.51
CA PRO A 280 2.91 1.97 -17.50
C PRO A 280 3.39 2.18 -18.94
N GLY A 281 4.54 2.78 -19.18
CA GLY A 281 4.92 3.26 -20.50
C GLY A 281 4.05 4.44 -20.96
N GLY A 282 4.18 4.80 -22.24
CA GLY A 282 3.41 5.90 -22.86
C GLY A 282 4.15 7.24 -22.88
N SER A 283 5.46 7.24 -22.63
CA SER A 283 6.34 8.39 -22.84
C SER A 283 6.79 8.45 -24.30
N ILE A 284 7.02 9.66 -24.83
CA ILE A 284 7.74 9.87 -26.10
C ILE A 284 9.16 9.28 -26.04
N LYS A 285 9.69 9.09 -24.82
CA LYS A 285 11.02 8.59 -24.53
C LYS A 285 11.07 7.09 -24.21
N ASP A 286 9.99 6.35 -24.43
CA ASP A 286 9.94 4.92 -24.09
C ASP A 286 11.08 4.15 -24.78
N ASP A 287 11.39 4.45 -26.05
CA ASP A 287 12.47 3.78 -26.78
C ASP A 287 13.85 4.03 -26.14
N GLU A 288 14.13 5.28 -25.71
CA GLU A 288 15.39 5.62 -25.02
C GLU A 288 15.49 4.90 -23.66
N VAL A 289 14.38 4.81 -22.93
CA VAL A 289 14.29 4.14 -21.61
C VAL A 289 14.48 2.63 -21.76
N ILE A 290 13.89 2.02 -22.81
CA ILE A 290 14.04 0.59 -23.12
C ILE A 290 15.49 0.28 -23.54
N GLU A 291 16.09 1.12 -24.40
CA GLU A 291 17.48 0.96 -24.80
C GLU A 291 18.43 1.00 -23.61
N GLU A 292 18.21 1.94 -22.68
CA GLU A 292 19.04 2.05 -21.48
C GLU A 292 18.84 0.85 -20.54
N ALA A 293 17.62 0.32 -20.41
CA ALA A 293 17.36 -0.90 -19.66
C ALA A 293 18.08 -2.11 -20.28
N ASN A 294 18.10 -2.23 -21.61
CA ASN A 294 18.84 -3.28 -22.33
C ASN A 294 20.36 -3.18 -22.10
N LYS A 295 20.94 -1.97 -22.18
CA LYS A 295 22.38 -1.72 -21.90
C LYS A 295 22.77 -2.16 -20.48
N ASN A 296 21.90 -1.92 -19.52
CA ASN A 296 22.11 -2.27 -18.11
C ASN A 296 21.66 -3.70 -17.77
N ASN A 297 21.25 -4.51 -18.75
CA ASN A 297 20.75 -5.88 -18.55
C ASN A 297 19.60 -5.98 -17.51
N ILE A 298 18.72 -4.96 -17.50
CA ILE A 298 17.50 -4.90 -16.66
C ILE A 298 16.32 -5.36 -17.50
N ALA A 299 15.52 -6.30 -16.99
CA ALA A 299 14.27 -6.67 -17.61
C ALA A 299 13.21 -5.60 -17.34
N MET A 300 12.37 -5.29 -18.33
CA MET A 300 11.28 -4.31 -18.16
C MET A 300 9.97 -4.82 -18.75
N VAL A 301 8.89 -4.58 -18.02
CA VAL A 301 7.52 -4.81 -18.50
C VAL A 301 6.71 -3.53 -18.41
N MET A 302 5.78 -3.37 -19.36
CA MET A 302 4.84 -2.24 -19.38
C MET A 302 3.40 -2.73 -19.18
N THR A 303 2.63 -1.95 -18.39
CA THR A 303 1.25 -2.28 -18.04
C THR A 303 0.22 -1.58 -18.92
N ARG A 304 0.59 -0.54 -19.65
CA ARG A 304 -0.31 0.40 -20.36
C ARG A 304 -1.42 0.99 -19.47
N MET A 305 -1.25 0.88 -18.17
CA MET A 305 -2.16 1.39 -17.15
C MET A 305 -1.33 2.11 -16.08
N ARG A 306 -1.70 3.34 -15.71
CA ARG A 306 -1.03 4.06 -14.63
C ARG A 306 -1.95 4.17 -13.41
N HIS A 307 -1.37 4.36 -12.23
CA HIS A 307 -2.09 4.46 -10.97
C HIS A 307 -1.67 5.71 -10.19
N PHE A 308 -1.98 6.89 -10.70
CA PHE A 308 -1.72 8.13 -9.98
C PHE A 308 -2.67 8.29 -8.80
N ARG A 309 -2.10 8.63 -7.64
CA ARG A 309 -2.82 8.91 -6.42
C ARG A 309 -2.28 10.20 -5.78
N HIS A 310 -3.08 11.23 -5.76
CA HIS A 310 -2.73 12.54 -5.18
C HIS A 310 -3.39 12.77 -3.82
#